data_60e2edd6690a06e231e669c9a844a4e7
#
_entry.id   60e2edd6690a06e231e669c9a844a4e7
#
_cell.length_a   1.000
_cell.length_b   1.000
_cell.length_c   1.000
_cell.angle_alpha   90.00
_cell.angle_beta   90.00
_cell.angle_gamma   90.00
#
_symmetry.space_group_name_H-M   'P 1'
#
loop_
_entity.id
_entity.type
_entity.pdbx_description
1 polymer ?
#
loop_
_entity_poly.entity_id
_entity_poly.type
_entity_poly.pdbx_seq_one_letter_code
_entity_poly.pdbx_strand_id
1 'polypeptide(L)'
;FRKAAGRKLCSIECHDIICKVADVVVVGGVRRSALISLSNLSDDRMRHAKSGSWWETEPQRALANNSVCFTEKPDIGTFMREFLALYDSKSGERGIFNRKSAQAQAARYDRRDPHIDYGTNPCSEIILRPKQFCNLSEVVVRASDTIDTLKKKIEFATILGTIQSCFTDFKGLSRHWRRNTEEERLLGVSLTGIMDNELMSNKTDDDLAAILTELRLHAVAVNEEWAKKLDIEPSAAITCVKPSGTVSQLVDAS
;
A
#
# COMPACT_ATOMS: atom_id res chain seq x y z
N PHE A 1 26.98 -3.68 -12.38
CA PHE A 1 27.85 -2.50 -12.50
C PHE A 1 28.89 -2.65 -13.62
N ARG A 2 29.64 -3.78 -13.70
CA ARG A 2 30.71 -3.94 -14.74
C ARG A 2 30.17 -3.78 -16.17
N LYS A 3 28.98 -4.32 -16.48
CA LYS A 3 28.34 -4.19 -17.80
C LYS A 3 27.87 -2.75 -18.12
N ALA A 4 27.72 -1.91 -17.11
CA ALA A 4 27.27 -0.53 -17.25
C ALA A 4 28.40 0.50 -17.15
N ALA A 5 29.66 0.04 -17.09
CA ALA A 5 30.81 0.95 -17.00
C ALA A 5 30.84 1.90 -18.21
N GLY A 6 31.03 3.19 -17.93
CA GLY A 6 31.12 4.23 -18.96
C GLY A 6 29.78 4.76 -19.50
N ARG A 7 28.62 4.30 -18.96
CA ARG A 7 27.30 4.82 -19.36
C ARG A 7 26.36 4.98 -18.14
N LYS A 8 25.25 5.67 -18.33
CA LYS A 8 24.18 5.72 -17.33
C LYS A 8 23.48 4.36 -17.23
N LEU A 9 23.02 4.02 -16.01
CA LEU A 9 22.14 2.86 -15.79
C LEU A 9 20.79 3.08 -16.48
N CYS A 10 20.22 2.02 -17.03
CA CYS A 10 18.84 2.05 -17.48
C CYS A 10 17.88 1.65 -16.34
N SER A 11 16.56 1.83 -16.55
CA SER A 11 15.52 1.60 -15.55
C SER A 11 15.58 0.21 -14.94
N ILE A 12 15.69 -0.82 -15.77
CA ILE A 12 15.73 -2.21 -15.31
C ILE A 12 16.99 -2.53 -14.49
N GLU A 13 18.13 -1.91 -14.82
CA GLU A 13 19.36 -2.09 -14.04
C GLU A 13 19.25 -1.43 -12.67
N CYS A 14 18.62 -0.25 -12.59
CA CYS A 14 18.32 0.39 -11.31
C CYS A 14 17.36 -0.47 -10.46
N HIS A 15 16.32 -1.01 -11.09
CA HIS A 15 15.37 -1.91 -10.46
C HIS A 15 16.08 -3.15 -9.89
N ASP A 16 16.90 -3.84 -10.69
CA ASP A 16 17.61 -5.05 -10.28
C ASP A 16 18.60 -4.79 -9.13
N ILE A 17 19.26 -3.64 -9.12
CA ILE A 17 20.15 -3.23 -8.02
C ILE A 17 19.36 -3.05 -6.73
N ILE A 18 18.22 -2.36 -6.77
CA ILE A 18 17.39 -2.13 -5.58
C ILE A 18 16.80 -3.44 -5.08
N CYS A 19 16.33 -4.32 -5.98
CA CYS A 19 15.88 -5.65 -5.61
C CYS A 19 17.00 -6.44 -4.93
N LYS A 20 18.23 -6.35 -5.44
CA LYS A 20 19.38 -7.05 -4.83
C LYS A 20 19.77 -6.49 -3.48
N VAL A 21 19.63 -5.17 -3.26
CA VAL A 21 19.79 -4.55 -1.94
C VAL A 21 18.71 -5.06 -0.98
N ALA A 22 17.46 -5.12 -1.43
CA ALA A 22 16.34 -5.62 -0.61
C ALA A 22 16.46 -7.10 -0.24
N ASP A 23 17.11 -7.90 -1.08
CA ASP A 23 17.39 -9.33 -0.85
C ASP A 23 18.26 -9.58 0.40
N VAL A 24 19.02 -8.60 0.83
CA VAL A 24 19.85 -8.67 2.04
C VAL A 24 19.02 -8.54 3.33
N VAL A 25 17.81 -7.99 3.25
CA VAL A 25 16.94 -7.74 4.41
C VAL A 25 16.13 -9.01 4.74
N VAL A 26 16.84 -10.01 5.26
CA VAL A 26 16.25 -11.30 5.69
C VAL A 26 16.56 -11.48 7.18
N VAL A 27 15.52 -11.76 7.98
CA VAL A 27 15.67 -12.04 9.42
C VAL A 27 14.90 -13.31 9.75
N GLY A 28 15.56 -14.26 10.40
CA GLY A 28 14.95 -15.54 10.78
C GLY A 28 14.49 -16.39 9.58
N GLY A 29 15.20 -16.29 8.45
CA GLY A 29 14.85 -17.01 7.21
C GLY A 29 13.64 -16.43 6.46
N VAL A 30 13.06 -15.33 6.92
CA VAL A 30 11.89 -14.68 6.33
C VAL A 30 12.27 -13.34 5.72
N ARG A 31 11.81 -13.10 4.50
CA ARG A 31 11.95 -11.81 3.81
C ARG A 31 11.21 -10.72 4.60
N ARG A 32 11.91 -9.62 4.93
CA ARG A 32 11.38 -8.47 5.68
C ARG A 32 11.24 -7.21 4.85
N SER A 33 11.59 -7.24 3.57
CA SER A 33 11.38 -6.13 2.66
C SER A 33 10.51 -6.54 1.47
N ALA A 34 9.74 -5.59 0.97
CA ALA A 34 8.99 -5.70 -0.26
C ALA A 34 9.05 -4.34 -0.97
N LEU A 35 9.02 -4.37 -2.29
CA LEU A 35 9.12 -3.19 -3.13
C LEU A 35 7.92 -3.10 -4.05
N ILE A 36 7.58 -1.87 -4.45
CA ILE A 36 6.82 -1.64 -5.68
C ILE A 36 7.65 -0.75 -6.60
N SER A 37 7.70 -1.12 -7.86
CA SER A 37 8.32 -0.32 -8.90
C SER A 37 7.22 0.26 -9.79
N LEU A 38 7.10 1.59 -9.77
CA LEU A 38 6.21 2.34 -10.65
C LEU A 38 7.00 2.84 -11.84
N SER A 39 6.62 2.47 -13.04
CA SER A 39 7.33 2.80 -14.27
C SER A 39 6.43 3.50 -15.29
N ASN A 40 7.03 4.25 -16.21
CA ASN A 40 6.29 4.95 -17.26
C ASN A 40 5.75 3.99 -18.32
N LEU A 41 4.70 4.40 -19.00
CA LEU A 41 4.11 3.67 -20.13
C LEU A 41 5.12 3.38 -21.26
N SER A 42 6.07 4.29 -21.49
CA SER A 42 7.10 4.15 -22.52
C SER A 42 8.25 3.23 -22.14
N ASP A 43 8.27 2.70 -20.92
CA ASP A 43 9.37 1.84 -20.45
C ASP A 43 9.12 0.37 -20.79
N ASP A 44 9.54 -0.03 -21.98
CA ASP A 44 9.43 -1.42 -22.46
C ASP A 44 10.25 -2.41 -21.63
N ARG A 45 11.39 -2.00 -21.07
CA ARG A 45 12.22 -2.87 -20.23
C ARG A 45 11.46 -3.27 -18.97
N MET A 46 10.80 -2.30 -18.36
CA MET A 46 9.98 -2.55 -17.18
C MET A 46 8.68 -3.28 -17.51
N ARG A 47 8.10 -3.06 -18.71
CA ARG A 47 6.94 -3.81 -19.19
C ARG A 47 7.20 -5.31 -19.23
N HIS A 48 8.39 -5.70 -19.62
CA HIS A 48 8.78 -7.10 -19.79
C HIS A 48 9.72 -7.63 -18.69
N ALA A 49 9.84 -6.91 -17.57
CA ALA A 49 10.76 -7.26 -16.49
C ALA A 49 10.55 -8.67 -15.93
N LYS A 50 9.30 -9.15 -15.94
CA LYS A 50 8.90 -10.47 -15.47
C LYS A 50 8.19 -11.28 -16.56
N SER A 51 8.70 -11.24 -17.79
CA SER A 51 8.26 -12.08 -18.89
C SER A 51 9.19 -13.28 -19.06
N GLY A 52 8.66 -14.40 -19.55
CA GLY A 52 9.42 -15.66 -19.73
C GLY A 52 9.89 -16.25 -18.40
N SER A 53 10.98 -17.01 -18.41
CA SER A 53 11.55 -17.68 -17.22
C SER A 53 12.40 -16.74 -16.36
N TRP A 54 11.89 -15.54 -16.05
CA TRP A 54 12.60 -14.52 -15.28
C TRP A 54 13.04 -15.01 -13.90
N TRP A 55 12.32 -15.95 -13.27
CA TRP A 55 12.65 -16.50 -11.95
C TRP A 55 13.95 -17.32 -11.96
N GLU A 56 14.37 -17.83 -13.12
CA GLU A 56 15.64 -18.55 -13.29
C GLU A 56 16.79 -17.58 -13.59
N THR A 57 16.54 -16.58 -14.43
CA THR A 57 17.58 -15.66 -14.91
C THR A 57 17.80 -14.43 -14.01
N GLU A 58 16.72 -13.92 -13.41
CA GLU A 58 16.70 -12.68 -12.61
C GLU A 58 15.87 -12.84 -11.32
N PRO A 59 16.19 -13.83 -10.46
CA PRO A 59 15.36 -14.21 -9.31
C PRO A 59 15.16 -13.07 -8.29
N GLN A 60 16.06 -12.10 -8.22
CA GLN A 60 15.92 -10.92 -7.33
C GLN A 60 14.66 -10.10 -7.64
N ARG A 61 14.12 -10.17 -8.87
CA ARG A 61 12.90 -9.45 -9.25
C ARG A 61 11.65 -9.95 -8.51
N ALA A 62 11.70 -11.12 -7.88
CA ALA A 62 10.64 -11.60 -6.99
C ALA A 62 10.40 -10.69 -5.77
N LEU A 63 11.36 -9.81 -5.44
CA LEU A 63 11.26 -8.88 -4.31
C LEU A 63 10.40 -7.64 -4.61
N ALA A 64 10.15 -7.34 -5.88
CA ALA A 64 9.36 -6.18 -6.28
C ALA A 64 8.05 -6.58 -6.95
N ASN A 65 6.96 -5.90 -6.62
CA ASN A 65 5.79 -5.80 -7.48
C ASN A 65 6.05 -4.71 -8.50
N ASN A 66 5.67 -4.92 -9.75
CA ASN A 66 5.86 -3.95 -10.82
C ASN A 66 4.52 -3.45 -11.33
N SER A 67 4.38 -2.13 -11.46
CA SER A 67 3.18 -1.50 -12.04
C SER A 67 3.55 -0.38 -13.01
N VAL A 68 2.74 -0.22 -14.04
CA VAL A 68 2.76 0.98 -14.85
C VAL A 68 2.02 2.09 -14.12
N CYS A 69 2.56 3.30 -14.14
CA CYS A 69 1.94 4.48 -13.55
C CYS A 69 1.23 5.32 -14.60
N PHE A 70 -0.09 5.35 -14.56
CA PHE A 70 -0.88 6.27 -15.38
C PHE A 70 -0.98 7.64 -14.71
N THR A 71 -0.48 8.65 -15.39
CA THR A 71 -0.58 10.06 -14.98
C THR A 71 -1.75 10.79 -15.63
N GLU A 72 -2.31 10.19 -16.66
CA GLU A 72 -3.49 10.64 -17.40
C GLU A 72 -4.23 9.42 -17.97
N LYS A 73 -5.42 9.63 -18.53
CA LYS A 73 -6.15 8.56 -19.21
C LYS A 73 -5.41 8.19 -20.50
N PRO A 74 -4.91 6.95 -20.62
CA PRO A 74 -4.23 6.51 -21.83
C PRO A 74 -5.21 6.37 -23.01
N ASP A 75 -4.70 6.46 -24.22
CA ASP A 75 -5.47 6.03 -25.40
C ASP A 75 -5.68 4.50 -25.37
N ILE A 76 -6.73 4.07 -26.09
CA ILE A 76 -7.12 2.65 -26.07
C ILE A 76 -6.02 1.72 -26.56
N GLY A 77 -5.27 2.12 -27.59
CA GLY A 77 -4.19 1.30 -28.14
C GLY A 77 -3.04 1.12 -27.16
N THR A 78 -2.67 2.15 -26.43
CA THR A 78 -1.66 2.10 -25.36
C THR A 78 -2.13 1.24 -24.19
N PHE A 79 -3.38 1.40 -23.77
CA PHE A 79 -3.97 0.56 -22.72
C PHE A 79 -3.97 -0.92 -23.10
N MET A 80 -4.42 -1.24 -24.33
CA MET A 80 -4.47 -2.63 -24.81
C MET A 80 -3.09 -3.27 -24.92
N ARG A 81 -2.06 -2.50 -25.28
CA ARG A 81 -0.68 -3.03 -25.27
C ARG A 81 -0.18 -3.41 -23.87
N GLU A 82 -0.51 -2.59 -22.87
CA GLU A 82 -0.20 -2.94 -21.47
C GLU A 82 -0.96 -4.18 -21.00
N PHE A 83 -2.25 -4.25 -21.33
CA PHE A 83 -3.09 -5.37 -20.95
C PHE A 83 -2.63 -6.67 -21.61
N LEU A 84 -2.26 -6.61 -22.90
CA LEU A 84 -1.72 -7.77 -23.60
C LEU A 84 -0.37 -8.23 -23.02
N ALA A 85 0.54 -7.30 -22.71
CA ALA A 85 1.80 -7.64 -22.07
C ALA A 85 1.60 -8.29 -20.70
N LEU A 86 0.63 -7.81 -19.91
CA LEU A 86 0.25 -8.40 -18.64
C LEU A 86 -0.26 -9.84 -18.82
N TYR A 87 -1.13 -10.06 -19.79
CA TYR A 87 -1.67 -11.39 -20.12
C TYR A 87 -0.58 -12.34 -20.58
N ASP A 88 0.30 -11.91 -21.49
CA ASP A 88 1.36 -12.71 -22.07
C ASP A 88 2.46 -13.06 -21.06
N SER A 89 2.70 -12.20 -20.07
CA SER A 89 3.71 -12.45 -19.05
C SER A 89 3.43 -13.66 -18.17
N LYS A 90 2.15 -14.06 -18.04
CA LYS A 90 1.68 -15.14 -17.13
C LYS A 90 2.04 -14.92 -15.65
N SER A 91 2.62 -13.77 -15.31
CA SER A 91 3.06 -13.43 -13.94
C SER A 91 2.10 -12.52 -13.19
N GLY A 92 1.04 -12.02 -13.85
CA GLY A 92 0.15 -11.00 -13.28
C GLY A 92 0.76 -9.60 -13.19
N GLU A 93 1.91 -9.38 -13.82
CA GLU A 93 2.65 -8.12 -13.82
C GLU A 93 3.07 -7.71 -15.26
N ARG A 94 3.21 -6.41 -15.54
CA ARG A 94 3.13 -5.31 -14.54
C ARG A 94 1.66 -4.91 -14.35
N GLY A 95 1.29 -4.64 -13.10
CA GLY A 95 -0.02 -4.12 -12.74
C GLY A 95 -0.23 -2.67 -13.17
N ILE A 96 -1.37 -2.08 -12.79
CA ILE A 96 -1.73 -0.71 -13.14
C ILE A 96 -1.89 0.12 -11.86
N PHE A 97 -1.14 1.21 -11.75
CA PHE A 97 -1.34 2.25 -10.74
C PHE A 97 -1.83 3.53 -11.42
N ASN A 98 -3.00 4.03 -11.01
CA ASN A 98 -3.55 5.26 -11.54
C ASN A 98 -3.29 6.44 -10.58
N ARG A 99 -2.28 7.27 -10.88
CA ARG A 99 -1.92 8.44 -10.06
C ARG A 99 -3.02 9.49 -10.02
N LYS A 100 -3.78 9.66 -11.10
CA LYS A 100 -4.92 10.59 -11.10
C LYS A 100 -6.01 10.16 -10.13
N SER A 101 -6.31 8.86 -10.05
CA SER A 101 -7.25 8.34 -9.05
C SER A 101 -6.71 8.50 -7.63
N ALA A 102 -5.40 8.30 -7.42
CA ALA A 102 -4.76 8.55 -6.13
C ALA A 102 -4.84 10.04 -5.73
N GLN A 103 -4.61 10.96 -6.66
CA GLN A 103 -4.77 12.39 -6.45
C GLN A 103 -6.22 12.78 -6.13
N ALA A 104 -7.19 12.23 -6.86
CA ALA A 104 -8.61 12.46 -6.61
C ALA A 104 -9.04 11.93 -5.22
N GLN A 105 -8.54 10.76 -4.82
CA GLN A 105 -8.79 10.21 -3.49
C GLN A 105 -8.12 11.05 -2.39
N ALA A 106 -6.92 11.58 -2.63
CA ALA A 106 -6.25 12.49 -1.70
C ALA A 106 -7.04 13.78 -1.47
N ALA A 107 -7.66 14.33 -2.52
CA ALA A 107 -8.49 15.54 -2.45
C ALA A 107 -9.81 15.35 -1.70
N ARG A 108 -10.30 14.09 -1.57
CA ARG A 108 -11.69 13.79 -1.16
C ARG A 108 -12.09 14.36 0.21
N TYR A 109 -11.12 14.56 1.11
CA TYR A 109 -11.37 14.96 2.49
C TYR A 109 -10.62 16.24 2.91
N ASP A 110 -10.11 17.01 1.94
CA ASP A 110 -9.37 18.28 2.13
C ASP A 110 -8.19 18.22 3.11
N ARG A 111 -7.68 17.00 3.38
CA ARG A 111 -6.57 16.79 4.32
C ARG A 111 -5.22 16.57 3.62
N ARG A 112 -5.22 16.36 2.31
CA ARG A 112 -4.02 16.03 1.54
C ARG A 112 -3.96 16.86 0.26
N ASP A 113 -2.76 17.30 -0.12
CA ASP A 113 -2.54 18.06 -1.35
C ASP A 113 -2.74 17.17 -2.59
N PRO A 114 -3.76 17.45 -3.45
CA PRO A 114 -4.02 16.64 -4.64
C PRO A 114 -2.98 16.79 -5.76
N HIS A 115 -2.06 17.75 -5.65
CA HIS A 115 -1.07 18.03 -6.69
C HIS A 115 0.25 17.27 -6.50
N ILE A 116 0.38 16.49 -5.43
CA ILE A 116 1.56 15.68 -5.18
C ILE A 116 1.63 14.49 -6.14
N ASP A 117 2.83 14.15 -6.58
CA ASP A 117 3.12 12.92 -7.30
C ASP A 117 3.10 11.71 -6.36
N TYR A 118 1.88 11.26 -6.04
CA TYR A 118 1.69 10.11 -5.17
C TYR A 118 2.23 8.82 -5.79
N GLY A 119 2.80 8.00 -4.93
CA GLY A 119 3.05 6.59 -5.15
C GLY A 119 2.22 5.76 -4.18
N THR A 120 2.63 4.53 -3.98
CA THR A 120 1.95 3.59 -3.09
C THR A 120 2.96 2.66 -2.42
N ASN A 121 2.53 1.94 -1.39
CA ASN A 121 3.26 0.83 -0.82
C ASN A 121 3.14 -0.43 -1.72
N PRO A 122 3.88 -1.52 -1.45
CA PRO A 122 3.94 -2.68 -2.34
C PRO A 122 2.61 -3.34 -2.69
N CYS A 123 1.66 -3.36 -1.78
CA CYS A 123 0.33 -3.94 -2.02
C CYS A 123 -0.72 -2.93 -2.50
N SER A 124 -0.33 -1.67 -2.67
CA SER A 124 -1.14 -0.56 -3.20
C SER A 124 -2.33 -0.12 -2.35
N GLU A 125 -2.39 -0.52 -1.08
CA GLU A 125 -3.45 -0.10 -0.16
C GLU A 125 -3.27 1.30 0.44
N ILE A 126 -2.04 1.85 0.43
CA ILE A 126 -1.73 3.16 1.01
C ILE A 126 -1.16 4.09 -0.06
N ILE A 127 -1.82 5.23 -0.25
CA ILE A 127 -1.32 6.32 -1.10
C ILE A 127 -0.27 7.09 -0.31
N LEU A 128 0.96 7.14 -0.82
CA LEU A 128 2.11 7.74 -0.17
C LEU A 128 2.66 8.93 -0.94
N ARG A 129 3.04 9.97 -0.21
CA ARG A 129 3.93 11.04 -0.69
C ARG A 129 5.37 10.50 -0.82
N PRO A 130 6.23 11.14 -1.61
CA PRO A 130 7.65 10.85 -1.56
C PRO A 130 8.20 10.98 -0.13
N LYS A 131 8.98 10.00 0.33
CA LYS A 131 9.61 10.00 1.66
C LYS A 131 8.57 10.09 2.79
N GLN A 132 7.67 9.14 2.85
CA GLN A 132 6.62 9.06 3.86
C GLN A 132 6.44 7.63 4.36
N PHE A 133 6.04 7.49 5.62
CA PHE A 133 5.65 6.24 6.26
C PHE A 133 4.15 6.21 6.53
N CYS A 134 3.63 4.98 6.73
CA CYS A 134 2.29 4.73 7.24
C CYS A 134 2.37 3.69 8.38
N ASN A 135 1.35 3.69 9.24
CA ASN A 135 1.22 2.80 10.38
C ASN A 135 0.04 1.88 10.16
N LEU A 136 0.32 0.60 9.95
CA LEU A 136 -0.70 -0.39 9.63
C LEU A 136 -1.11 -1.17 10.88
N SER A 137 -2.40 -1.40 11.03
CA SER A 137 -2.99 -2.31 12.01
C SER A 137 -4.09 -3.13 11.36
N GLU A 138 -4.35 -4.32 11.88
CA GLU A 138 -5.31 -5.24 11.29
C GLU A 138 -6.25 -5.79 12.38
N VAL A 139 -7.53 -5.67 12.14
CA VAL A 139 -8.61 -6.15 13.00
C VAL A 139 -9.08 -7.50 12.49
N VAL A 140 -9.07 -8.50 13.36
CA VAL A 140 -9.60 -9.83 13.03
C VAL A 140 -11.10 -9.86 13.29
N VAL A 141 -11.85 -9.98 12.21
CA VAL A 141 -13.31 -10.20 12.23
C VAL A 141 -13.57 -11.69 12.48
N ARG A 142 -14.55 -12.00 13.33
CA ARG A 142 -14.98 -13.36 13.65
C ARG A 142 -16.47 -13.53 13.38
N ALA A 143 -16.90 -14.74 13.16
CA ALA A 143 -18.31 -15.07 12.91
C ALA A 143 -19.26 -14.52 13.98
N SER A 144 -18.82 -14.46 15.24
CA SER A 144 -19.59 -13.95 16.37
C SER A 144 -19.58 -12.42 16.54
N ASP A 145 -18.84 -11.70 15.72
CA ASP A 145 -18.73 -10.24 15.87
C ASP A 145 -20.03 -9.54 15.46
N THR A 146 -20.39 -8.57 16.26
CA THR A 146 -21.43 -7.57 16.00
C THR A 146 -20.80 -6.23 15.61
N ILE A 147 -21.60 -5.28 15.17
CA ILE A 147 -21.11 -3.91 14.90
C ILE A 147 -20.43 -3.31 16.14
N ASP A 148 -21.00 -3.52 17.34
CA ASP A 148 -20.44 -2.99 18.57
C ASP A 148 -19.10 -3.62 18.95
N THR A 149 -18.95 -4.94 18.76
CA THR A 149 -17.66 -5.62 19.02
C THR A 149 -16.63 -5.22 17.98
N LEU A 150 -17.00 -5.04 16.72
CA LEU A 150 -16.12 -4.53 15.67
C LEU A 150 -15.67 -3.09 15.96
N LYS A 151 -16.56 -2.22 16.42
CA LYS A 151 -16.18 -0.85 16.85
C LYS A 151 -15.12 -0.89 17.95
N LYS A 152 -15.28 -1.73 18.98
CA LYS A 152 -14.28 -1.87 20.05
C LYS A 152 -12.93 -2.36 19.52
N LYS A 153 -12.90 -3.33 18.62
CA LYS A 153 -11.66 -3.81 18.00
C LYS A 153 -10.99 -2.72 17.16
N ILE A 154 -11.77 -1.99 16.37
CA ILE A 154 -11.31 -0.86 15.55
C ILE A 154 -10.78 0.28 16.43
N GLU A 155 -11.44 0.56 17.55
CA GLU A 155 -10.96 1.53 18.54
C GLU A 155 -9.53 1.20 19.00
N PHE A 156 -9.28 -0.03 19.48
CA PHE A 156 -7.94 -0.44 19.89
C PHE A 156 -6.92 -0.36 18.76
N ALA A 157 -7.27 -0.82 17.57
CA ALA A 157 -6.38 -0.77 16.40
C ALA A 157 -6.04 0.67 16.01
N THR A 158 -7.01 1.58 16.09
CA THR A 158 -6.84 3.01 15.79
C THR A 158 -5.97 3.69 16.85
N ILE A 159 -6.21 3.40 18.14
CA ILE A 159 -5.38 3.93 19.25
C ILE A 159 -3.93 3.51 19.07
N LEU A 160 -3.68 2.22 18.84
CA LEU A 160 -2.33 1.70 18.62
C LEU A 160 -1.65 2.39 17.43
N GLY A 161 -2.35 2.51 16.31
CA GLY A 161 -1.83 3.20 15.13
C GLY A 161 -1.53 4.67 15.40
N THR A 162 -2.40 5.37 16.14
CA THR A 162 -2.21 6.79 16.52
C THR A 162 -0.98 6.96 17.40
N ILE A 163 -0.80 6.11 18.42
CA ILE A 163 0.40 6.12 19.27
C ILE A 163 1.65 5.80 18.43
N GLN A 164 1.59 4.81 17.55
CA GLN A 164 2.70 4.45 16.67
C GLN A 164 3.12 5.61 15.77
N SER A 165 2.17 6.43 15.32
CA SER A 165 2.44 7.60 14.48
C SER A 165 3.26 8.70 15.19
N CYS A 166 3.43 8.62 16.52
CA CYS A 166 4.28 9.52 17.28
C CYS A 166 5.78 9.17 17.17
N PHE A 167 6.12 7.95 16.72
CA PHE A 167 7.51 7.52 16.57
C PHE A 167 8.08 8.07 15.26
N THR A 168 8.59 9.28 15.28
CA THR A 168 9.11 10.01 14.11
C THR A 168 10.60 10.30 14.14
N ASP A 169 11.35 9.67 15.08
CA ASP A 169 12.82 9.73 15.12
C ASP A 169 13.43 8.71 14.14
N PHE A 170 13.49 9.09 12.88
CA PHE A 170 14.04 8.26 11.80
C PHE A 170 15.53 8.48 11.64
N LYS A 171 16.33 7.79 12.48
CA LYS A 171 17.80 7.88 12.42
C LYS A 171 18.33 7.45 11.06
N GLY A 172 19.25 8.24 10.50
CA GLY A 172 19.86 7.97 9.20
C GLY A 172 19.03 8.39 7.98
N LEU A 173 17.81 8.88 8.16
CA LEU A 173 16.98 9.42 7.09
C LEU A 173 17.00 10.95 7.06
N SER A 174 16.69 11.53 5.88
CA SER A 174 16.61 12.98 5.75
C SER A 174 15.41 13.54 6.51
N ARG A 175 15.47 14.82 6.92
CA ARG A 175 14.41 15.53 7.64
C ARG A 175 13.04 15.53 6.90
N HIS A 176 13.04 15.33 5.58
CA HIS A 176 11.81 15.25 4.81
C HIS A 176 10.94 14.04 5.19
N TRP A 177 11.54 12.91 5.56
CA TRP A 177 10.81 11.73 6.04
C TRP A 177 10.04 12.04 7.31
N ARG A 178 10.70 12.66 8.28
CA ARG A 178 10.08 13.08 9.53
C ARG A 178 8.95 14.07 9.27
N ARG A 179 9.23 15.17 8.56
CA ARG A 179 8.24 16.21 8.26
C ARG A 179 7.01 15.63 7.57
N ASN A 180 7.17 14.87 6.48
CA ASN A 180 6.07 14.33 5.71
C ASN A 180 5.22 13.32 6.52
N THR A 181 5.86 12.59 7.45
CA THR A 181 5.16 11.67 8.33
C THR A 181 4.39 12.42 9.43
N GLU A 182 4.97 13.45 10.03
CA GLU A 182 4.33 14.25 11.08
C GLU A 182 3.15 15.07 10.55
N GLU A 183 3.23 15.59 9.33
CA GLU A 183 2.15 16.36 8.69
C GLU A 183 0.89 15.53 8.42
N GLU A 184 1.01 14.29 8.03
CA GLU A 184 -0.13 13.46 7.64
C GLU A 184 -0.43 12.30 8.60
N ARG A 185 0.56 11.80 9.37
CA ARG A 185 0.43 10.72 10.37
C ARG A 185 -0.42 9.55 9.91
N LEU A 186 -0.15 9.03 8.70
CA LEU A 186 -0.99 8.05 8.04
C LEU A 186 -1.15 6.78 8.86
N LEU A 187 -2.40 6.36 9.02
CA LEU A 187 -2.78 5.05 9.53
C LEU A 187 -3.33 4.19 8.38
N GLY A 188 -3.41 2.91 8.64
CA GLY A 188 -4.07 1.94 7.78
C GLY A 188 -4.71 0.85 8.63
N VAL A 189 -5.85 1.19 9.25
CA VAL A 189 -6.69 0.22 9.96
C VAL A 189 -7.45 -0.61 8.92
N SER A 190 -7.24 -1.91 8.94
CA SER A 190 -7.77 -2.87 7.97
C SER A 190 -8.51 -3.99 8.68
N LEU A 191 -9.32 -4.73 7.94
CA LEU A 191 -10.08 -5.89 8.43
C LEU A 191 -9.57 -7.16 7.73
N THR A 192 -9.48 -8.27 8.48
CA THR A 192 -9.30 -9.64 7.95
C THR A 192 -10.35 -10.55 8.55
N GLY A 193 -10.66 -11.69 7.92
CA GLY A 193 -11.76 -12.57 8.35
C GLY A 193 -13.13 -12.05 7.94
N ILE A 194 -13.20 -11.22 6.90
CA ILE A 194 -14.46 -10.61 6.45
C ILE A 194 -15.45 -11.65 5.92
N MET A 195 -14.97 -12.76 5.37
CA MET A 195 -15.81 -13.83 4.84
C MET A 195 -16.37 -14.73 5.95
N ASP A 196 -15.78 -14.73 7.14
CA ASP A 196 -16.23 -15.50 8.28
C ASP A 196 -17.46 -14.90 8.98
N ASN A 197 -17.82 -13.66 8.65
CA ASN A 197 -18.88 -12.92 9.34
C ASN A 197 -20.05 -12.57 8.41
N GLU A 198 -21.26 -12.93 8.79
CA GLU A 198 -22.47 -12.70 7.98
C GLU A 198 -22.79 -11.21 7.74
N LEU A 199 -22.38 -10.31 8.64
CA LEU A 199 -22.54 -8.86 8.43
C LEU A 199 -21.67 -8.34 7.27
N MET A 200 -20.61 -9.05 6.94
CA MET A 200 -19.66 -8.65 5.88
C MET A 200 -19.88 -9.43 4.58
N SER A 201 -20.18 -10.74 4.67
CA SER A 201 -20.24 -11.64 3.52
C SER A 201 -21.63 -11.80 2.90
N ASN A 202 -22.70 -11.50 3.64
CA ASN A 202 -24.08 -11.85 3.26
C ASN A 202 -25.03 -10.63 3.16
N LYS A 203 -24.48 -9.45 2.85
CA LYS A 203 -25.27 -8.21 2.74
C LYS A 203 -25.37 -7.73 1.30
N THR A 204 -26.38 -6.89 1.04
CA THR A 204 -26.41 -6.10 -0.18
C THR A 204 -25.25 -5.10 -0.20
N ASP A 205 -24.87 -4.64 -1.39
CA ASP A 205 -23.78 -3.66 -1.53
C ASP A 205 -24.05 -2.38 -0.73
N ASP A 206 -25.30 -1.91 -0.70
CA ASP A 206 -25.70 -0.71 0.04
C ASP A 206 -25.61 -0.91 1.57
N ASP A 207 -26.06 -2.05 2.07
CA ASP A 207 -25.99 -2.37 3.50
C ASP A 207 -24.54 -2.51 3.96
N LEU A 208 -23.69 -3.16 3.16
CA LEU A 208 -22.28 -3.32 3.45
C LEU A 208 -21.56 -1.95 3.42
N ALA A 209 -21.86 -1.11 2.44
CA ALA A 209 -21.30 0.23 2.35
C ALA A 209 -21.69 1.09 3.57
N ALA A 210 -22.92 0.96 4.07
CA ALA A 210 -23.38 1.66 5.28
C ALA A 210 -22.60 1.19 6.53
N ILE A 211 -22.44 -0.12 6.71
CA ILE A 211 -21.68 -0.71 7.84
C ILE A 211 -20.21 -0.25 7.79
N LEU A 212 -19.56 -0.38 6.65
CA LEU A 212 -18.16 0.02 6.49
C LEU A 212 -17.97 1.53 6.69
N THR A 213 -18.95 2.34 6.29
CA THR A 213 -18.93 3.79 6.51
C THR A 213 -19.03 4.10 8.00
N GLU A 214 -19.93 3.43 8.73
CA GLU A 214 -20.08 3.59 10.18
C GLU A 214 -18.80 3.23 10.93
N LEU A 215 -18.19 2.08 10.60
CA LEU A 215 -16.93 1.63 11.19
C LEU A 215 -15.78 2.60 10.89
N ARG A 216 -15.72 3.11 9.66
CA ARG A 216 -14.74 4.12 9.26
C ARG A 216 -14.91 5.43 10.05
N LEU A 217 -16.13 5.93 10.17
CA LEU A 217 -16.40 7.16 10.94
C LEU A 217 -16.04 6.99 12.40
N HIS A 218 -16.29 5.82 12.98
CA HIS A 218 -15.84 5.51 14.33
C HIS A 218 -14.31 5.56 14.46
N ALA A 219 -13.56 4.97 13.53
CA ALA A 219 -12.10 5.07 13.51
C ALA A 219 -11.61 6.51 13.40
N VAL A 220 -12.27 7.36 12.59
CA VAL A 220 -11.95 8.78 12.47
C VAL A 220 -12.13 9.49 13.81
N ALA A 221 -13.27 9.33 14.46
CA ALA A 221 -13.56 9.95 15.77
C ALA A 221 -12.55 9.52 16.85
N VAL A 222 -12.20 8.24 16.90
CA VAL A 222 -11.18 7.72 17.84
C VAL A 222 -9.80 8.34 17.57
N ASN A 223 -9.40 8.44 16.30
CA ASN A 223 -8.12 9.08 15.96
C ASN A 223 -8.09 10.56 16.34
N GLU A 224 -9.16 11.31 16.09
CA GLU A 224 -9.27 12.73 16.47
C GLU A 224 -9.18 12.93 17.99
N GLU A 225 -9.88 12.09 18.77
CA GLU A 225 -9.83 12.12 20.23
C GLU A 225 -8.41 11.87 20.76
N TRP A 226 -7.77 10.82 20.24
CA TRP A 226 -6.43 10.44 20.69
C TRP A 226 -5.32 11.36 20.18
N ALA A 227 -5.47 11.91 18.98
CA ALA A 227 -4.57 12.94 18.48
C ALA A 227 -4.57 14.17 19.40
N LYS A 228 -5.77 14.60 19.85
CA LYS A 228 -5.90 15.67 20.83
C LYS A 228 -5.25 15.33 22.17
N LYS A 229 -5.41 14.10 22.68
CA LYS A 229 -4.78 13.66 23.94
C LYS A 229 -3.25 13.64 23.85
N LEU A 230 -2.72 13.34 22.67
CA LEU A 230 -1.28 13.24 22.41
C LEU A 230 -0.65 14.56 21.93
N ASP A 231 -1.44 15.61 21.79
CA ASP A 231 -1.03 16.92 21.27
C ASP A 231 -0.35 16.80 19.88
N ILE A 232 -1.01 16.08 18.98
CA ILE A 232 -0.56 15.88 17.59
C ILE A 232 -1.70 16.19 16.61
N GLU A 233 -1.33 16.44 15.35
CA GLU A 233 -2.33 16.53 14.28
C GLU A 233 -3.03 15.18 14.04
N PRO A 234 -4.35 15.15 13.83
CA PRO A 234 -5.07 13.94 13.46
C PRO A 234 -4.55 13.37 12.14
N SER A 235 -4.66 12.08 11.96
CA SER A 235 -4.19 11.39 10.75
C SER A 235 -4.98 11.80 9.50
N ALA A 236 -4.30 12.07 8.41
CA ALA A 236 -4.92 12.48 7.15
C ALA A 236 -5.66 11.33 6.44
N ALA A 237 -5.27 10.09 6.68
CA ALA A 237 -5.97 8.89 6.27
C ALA A 237 -5.83 7.83 7.37
N ILE A 238 -6.90 7.05 7.62
CA ILE A 238 -7.00 6.20 8.81
C ILE A 238 -7.31 4.75 8.46
N THR A 239 -8.17 4.50 7.49
CA THR A 239 -8.60 3.15 7.11
C THR A 239 -8.05 2.76 5.74
N CYS A 240 -7.82 1.47 5.54
CA CYS A 240 -7.43 0.91 4.24
C CYS A 240 -8.03 -0.48 4.03
N VAL A 241 -7.90 -1.00 2.82
CA VAL A 241 -8.17 -2.41 2.51
C VAL A 241 -6.83 -3.06 2.19
N LYS A 242 -6.26 -3.74 3.17
CA LYS A 242 -4.99 -4.43 3.04
C LYS A 242 -5.20 -5.91 2.73
N PRO A 243 -4.48 -6.48 1.75
CA PRO A 243 -4.41 -7.93 1.60
C PRO A 243 -3.76 -8.54 2.84
N SER A 244 -4.48 -9.39 3.55
CA SER A 244 -4.01 -9.95 4.83
C SER A 244 -2.82 -10.90 4.67
N GLY A 245 -2.80 -11.72 3.64
CA GLY A 245 -1.71 -12.64 3.35
C GLY A 245 -1.42 -13.58 4.53
N THR A 246 -0.26 -13.44 5.16
CA THR A 246 0.19 -14.31 6.25
C THR A 246 -0.64 -14.13 7.55
N VAL A 247 -1.14 -12.92 7.82
CA VAL A 247 -1.89 -12.66 9.09
C VAL A 247 -3.18 -13.47 9.13
N SER A 248 -3.94 -13.55 8.03
CA SER A 248 -5.17 -14.36 7.98
C SER A 248 -4.89 -15.83 8.30
N GLN A 249 -3.79 -16.37 7.80
CA GLN A 249 -3.38 -17.76 8.11
C GLN A 249 -2.99 -17.94 9.59
N LEU A 250 -2.27 -16.95 10.15
CA LEU A 250 -1.82 -17.01 11.56
C LEU A 250 -3.00 -16.98 12.53
N VAL A 251 -4.06 -16.24 12.18
CA VAL A 251 -5.24 -16.07 13.05
C VAL A 251 -6.43 -16.95 12.64
N ASP A 252 -6.24 -17.86 11.68
CA ASP A 252 -7.28 -18.74 11.17
C ASP A 252 -8.56 -17.95 10.80
N ALA A 253 -8.43 -17.12 9.76
CA ALA A 253 -9.49 -16.23 9.26
C ALA A 253 -9.57 -16.23 7.73
N SER A 254 -10.78 -16.05 7.17
CA SER A 254 -11.07 -16.07 5.72
C SER A 254 -11.35 -14.68 5.15
#